data_b653dd4bf39f5792e67302559c2166df
#
_entry.id   b653dd4bf39f5792e67302559c2166df
#
_cell.length_a   1.000
_cell.length_b   1.000
_cell.length_c   1.000
_cell.angle_alpha   90.00
_cell.angle_beta   90.00
_cell.angle_gamma   90.00
#
_symmetry.space_group_name_H-M   'P 1'
#
loop_
_entity.id
_entity.type
_entity.pdbx_description
1 polymer ?
#
loop_
_entity_poly.entity_id
_entity_poly.type
_entity_poly.pdbx_seq_one_letter_code
_entity_poly.pdbx_strand_id
1 'polypeptide(L)'
;MYIVIIGANNISEQLIDWYSKYNHEITIVEKNLTKCHEFDQLYGPICQHGDATDLNIQKSSGMERADILIVATKNDSTNFVISSLAKSNFKVNTIINRINNMNYSKAFEENGFDILINVESSILKSIEQETSILAPWPIAKLQTNPLKEIIFHF
;
A
#
# COMPACT_ATOMS: atom_id res chain seq x y z
N MET A 1 -0.52 -1.54 -16.99
CA MET A 1 -1.31 -1.97 -15.81
C MET A 1 -2.14 -0.80 -15.32
N TYR A 2 -3.28 -1.10 -14.72
CA TYR A 2 -4.10 -0.12 -14.04
C TYR A 2 -3.95 -0.28 -12.52
N ILE A 3 -3.54 0.79 -11.85
CA ILE A 3 -3.18 0.78 -10.43
C ILE A 3 -4.08 1.74 -9.67
N VAL A 4 -4.76 1.24 -8.65
CA VAL A 4 -5.55 2.08 -7.74
C VAL A 4 -4.78 2.22 -6.42
N ILE A 5 -4.57 3.47 -5.98
CA ILE A 5 -3.87 3.79 -4.74
C ILE A 5 -4.85 4.51 -3.80
N ILE A 6 -4.96 4.01 -2.58
CA ILE A 6 -5.84 4.63 -1.57
C ILE A 6 -5.01 5.47 -0.59
N GLY A 7 -5.32 6.76 -0.56
CA GLY A 7 -4.69 7.77 0.28
C GLY A 7 -3.67 8.64 -0.46
N ALA A 8 -3.89 9.95 -0.49
CA ALA A 8 -2.96 10.94 -1.02
C ALA A 8 -1.93 11.32 0.07
N ASN A 9 -0.70 10.83 -0.08
CA ASN A 9 0.40 11.04 0.88
C ASN A 9 1.76 10.87 0.19
N ASN A 10 2.86 11.12 0.90
CA ASN A 10 4.22 11.04 0.36
C ASN A 10 4.58 9.68 -0.29
N ILE A 11 3.97 8.59 0.18
CA ILE A 11 4.18 7.26 -0.44
C ILE A 11 3.51 7.24 -1.81
N SER A 12 2.27 7.75 -1.90
CA SER A 12 1.53 7.82 -3.15
C SER A 12 2.24 8.71 -4.18
N GLU A 13 2.83 9.83 -3.77
CA GLU A 13 3.63 10.69 -4.65
C GLU A 13 4.80 9.93 -5.27
N GLN A 14 5.58 9.23 -4.45
CA GLN A 14 6.71 8.44 -4.93
C GLN A 14 6.28 7.28 -5.85
N LEU A 15 5.15 6.65 -5.55
CA LEU A 15 4.58 5.60 -6.40
C LEU A 15 4.12 6.15 -7.76
N ILE A 16 3.50 7.33 -7.78
CA ILE A 16 3.09 7.99 -9.02
C ILE A 16 4.33 8.27 -9.87
N ASP A 17 5.37 8.89 -9.27
CA ASP A 17 6.61 9.21 -9.97
C ASP A 17 7.29 7.96 -10.55
N TRP A 18 7.22 6.87 -9.83
CA TRP A 18 7.81 5.61 -10.27
C TRP A 18 7.01 4.94 -11.38
N TYR A 19 5.71 4.74 -11.17
CA TYR A 19 4.85 4.03 -12.13
C TYR A 19 4.63 4.82 -13.43
N SER A 20 4.59 6.16 -13.36
CA SER A 20 4.45 7.02 -14.54
C SER A 20 5.59 6.83 -15.55
N LYS A 21 6.81 6.51 -15.08
CA LYS A 21 7.95 6.22 -15.95
C LYS A 21 7.76 4.99 -16.84
N TYR A 22 6.87 4.09 -16.44
CA TYR A 22 6.57 2.83 -17.13
C TYR A 22 5.23 2.84 -17.85
N ASN A 23 4.62 4.01 -18.06
CA ASN A 23 3.31 4.19 -18.73
C ASN A 23 2.18 3.36 -18.09
N HIS A 24 2.14 3.30 -16.75
CA HIS A 24 1.03 2.71 -16.04
C HIS A 24 -0.06 3.75 -15.78
N GLU A 25 -1.30 3.32 -15.88
CA GLU A 25 -2.46 4.16 -15.56
C GLU A 25 -2.70 4.11 -14.04
N ILE A 26 -2.82 5.27 -13.40
CA ILE A 26 -2.93 5.40 -11.95
C ILE A 26 -4.19 6.17 -11.60
N THR A 27 -4.91 5.72 -10.60
CA THR A 27 -5.98 6.48 -9.95
C THR A 27 -5.73 6.51 -8.44
N ILE A 28 -5.80 7.69 -7.86
CA ILE A 28 -5.76 7.90 -6.41
C ILE A 28 -7.19 8.05 -5.89
N VAL A 29 -7.50 7.45 -4.75
CA VAL A 29 -8.75 7.73 -4.02
C VAL A 29 -8.39 8.40 -2.70
N GLU A 30 -8.88 9.61 -2.49
CA GLU A 30 -8.58 10.41 -1.30
C GLU A 30 -9.86 11.02 -0.71
N LYS A 31 -10.01 10.89 0.61
CA LYS A 31 -11.16 11.40 1.35
C LYS A 31 -11.12 12.92 1.57
N ASN A 32 -9.93 13.49 1.63
CA ASN A 32 -9.73 14.92 1.80
C ASN A 32 -9.74 15.63 0.46
N LEU A 33 -10.75 16.47 0.22
CA LEU A 33 -10.92 17.18 -1.04
C LEU A 33 -9.73 18.09 -1.38
N THR A 34 -9.16 18.78 -0.39
CA THR A 34 -8.03 19.69 -0.62
C THR A 34 -6.81 18.92 -1.12
N LYS A 35 -6.49 17.80 -0.48
CA LYS A 35 -5.39 16.93 -0.92
C LYS A 35 -5.64 16.34 -2.31
N CYS A 36 -6.87 15.96 -2.61
CA CYS A 36 -7.22 15.47 -3.93
C CYS A 36 -6.96 16.53 -5.01
N HIS A 37 -7.36 17.78 -4.75
CA HIS A 37 -7.06 18.89 -5.65
C HIS A 37 -5.56 19.19 -5.78
N GLU A 38 -4.78 19.09 -4.69
CA GLU A 38 -3.34 19.25 -4.73
C GLU A 38 -2.68 18.21 -5.64
N PHE A 39 -3.11 16.96 -5.55
CA PHE A 39 -2.62 15.87 -6.41
C PHE A 39 -3.00 16.10 -7.88
N ASP A 40 -4.23 16.52 -8.16
CA ASP A 40 -4.66 16.82 -9.52
C ASP A 40 -3.89 18.00 -10.14
N GLN A 41 -3.50 18.99 -9.33
CA GLN A 41 -2.66 20.10 -9.80
C GLN A 41 -1.24 19.66 -10.15
N LEU A 42 -0.67 18.72 -9.41
CA LEU A 42 0.70 18.25 -9.62
C LEU A 42 0.82 17.20 -10.72
N TYR A 43 -0.14 16.28 -10.80
CA TYR A 43 -0.03 15.08 -11.63
C TYR A 43 -1.10 14.97 -12.72
N GLY A 44 -1.98 15.96 -12.84
CA GLY A 44 -3.15 15.90 -13.71
C GLY A 44 -4.34 15.19 -13.03
N PRO A 45 -5.48 15.02 -13.72
CA PRO A 45 -6.73 14.54 -13.15
C PRO A 45 -6.67 13.04 -12.83
N ILE A 46 -5.95 12.66 -11.79
CA ILE A 46 -5.75 11.27 -11.34
C ILE A 46 -6.42 10.98 -10.01
N CYS A 47 -6.88 12.01 -9.29
CA CYS A 47 -7.44 11.83 -7.96
C CYS A 47 -8.97 11.84 -7.97
N GLN A 48 -9.56 10.78 -7.47
CA GLN A 48 -10.98 10.71 -7.17
C GLN A 48 -11.22 11.05 -5.70
N HIS A 49 -11.96 12.12 -5.44
CA HIS A 49 -12.40 12.46 -4.10
C HIS A 49 -13.49 11.50 -3.63
N GLY A 50 -13.29 10.90 -2.44
CA GLY A 50 -14.28 10.04 -1.80
C GLY A 50 -13.70 9.16 -0.70
N ASP A 51 -14.61 8.54 0.07
CA ASP A 51 -14.26 7.54 1.07
C ASP A 51 -14.15 6.16 0.43
N ALA A 52 -12.96 5.59 0.41
CA ALA A 52 -12.71 4.28 -0.21
C ALA A 52 -13.37 3.11 0.53
N THR A 53 -13.98 3.34 1.69
CA THR A 53 -14.85 2.33 2.34
C THR A 53 -16.24 2.25 1.73
N ASP A 54 -16.60 3.17 0.82
CA ASP A 54 -17.83 3.14 0.03
C ASP A 54 -17.59 2.36 -1.27
N LEU A 55 -18.42 1.34 -1.50
CA LEU A 55 -18.37 0.51 -2.72
C LEU A 55 -18.58 1.32 -4.01
N ASN A 56 -19.41 2.37 -3.98
CA ASN A 56 -19.63 3.22 -5.15
C ASN A 56 -18.37 4.00 -5.50
N ILE A 57 -17.63 4.47 -4.50
CA ILE A 57 -16.33 5.14 -4.69
C ILE A 57 -15.31 4.15 -5.25
N GLN A 58 -15.22 2.94 -4.68
CA GLN A 58 -14.36 1.91 -5.25
C GLN A 58 -14.71 1.57 -6.69
N LYS A 59 -16.00 1.42 -7.00
CA LYS A 59 -16.45 1.14 -8.36
C LYS A 59 -16.10 2.28 -9.34
N SER A 60 -16.38 3.51 -8.96
CA SER A 60 -16.10 4.69 -9.82
C SER A 60 -14.60 4.97 -9.98
N SER A 61 -13.75 4.49 -9.05
CA SER A 61 -12.28 4.55 -9.19
C SER A 61 -11.72 3.53 -10.17
N GLY A 62 -12.56 2.73 -10.82
CA GLY A 62 -12.13 1.68 -11.75
C GLY A 62 -11.60 0.42 -11.07
N MET A 63 -12.01 0.13 -9.84
CA MET A 63 -11.56 -1.05 -9.08
C MET A 63 -11.82 -2.36 -9.83
N GLU A 64 -12.88 -2.43 -10.65
CA GLU A 64 -13.22 -3.62 -11.46
C GLU A 64 -12.13 -4.01 -12.48
N ARG A 65 -11.32 -3.04 -12.93
CA ARG A 65 -10.23 -3.25 -13.89
C ARG A 65 -8.84 -3.13 -13.27
N ALA A 66 -8.76 -2.98 -11.96
CA ALA A 66 -7.50 -2.81 -11.28
C ALA A 66 -6.65 -4.07 -11.31
N ASP A 67 -5.44 -3.96 -11.84
CA ASP A 67 -4.43 -5.01 -11.75
C ASP A 67 -3.84 -5.06 -10.35
N ILE A 68 -3.63 -3.89 -9.74
CA ILE A 68 -3.04 -3.72 -8.41
C ILE A 68 -3.85 -2.70 -7.61
N LEU A 69 -4.17 -3.05 -6.37
CA LEU A 69 -4.68 -2.12 -5.37
C LEU A 69 -3.61 -1.91 -4.29
N ILE A 70 -3.24 -0.66 -4.03
CA ILE A 70 -2.32 -0.28 -2.96
C ILE A 70 -3.11 0.51 -1.91
N VAL A 71 -3.24 -0.04 -0.71
CA VAL A 71 -3.95 0.60 0.40
C VAL A 71 -2.94 1.15 1.38
N ALA A 72 -2.74 2.48 1.36
CA ALA A 72 -1.64 3.15 2.04
C ALA A 72 -2.09 4.20 3.07
N THR A 73 -3.28 4.07 3.66
CA THR A 73 -3.73 5.01 4.69
C THR A 73 -3.04 4.78 6.04
N LYS A 74 -3.21 5.73 6.97
CA LYS A 74 -2.63 5.63 8.32
C LYS A 74 -3.48 4.80 9.29
N ASN A 75 -4.61 4.27 8.86
CA ASN A 75 -5.53 3.52 9.72
C ASN A 75 -5.69 2.08 9.25
N ASP A 76 -5.22 1.13 10.05
CA ASP A 76 -5.20 -0.30 9.68
C ASP A 76 -6.59 -0.90 9.56
N SER A 77 -7.53 -0.50 10.41
CA SER A 77 -8.92 -0.97 10.32
C SER A 77 -9.58 -0.49 9.02
N THR A 78 -9.33 0.76 8.62
CA THR A 78 -9.78 1.31 7.34
C THR A 78 -9.13 0.56 6.18
N ASN A 79 -7.82 0.31 6.24
CA ASN A 79 -7.09 -0.45 5.22
C ASN A 79 -7.68 -1.86 5.07
N PHE A 80 -7.98 -2.52 6.17
CA PHE A 80 -8.58 -3.84 6.17
C PHE A 80 -9.96 -3.87 5.50
N VAL A 81 -10.84 -2.90 5.85
CA VAL A 81 -12.18 -2.79 5.26
C VAL A 81 -12.10 -2.57 3.75
N ILE A 82 -11.29 -1.61 3.31
CA ILE A 82 -11.11 -1.29 1.89
C ILE A 82 -10.65 -2.53 1.11
N SER A 83 -9.62 -3.21 1.60
CA SER A 83 -9.07 -4.40 0.95
C SER A 83 -10.07 -5.56 0.91
N SER A 84 -10.83 -5.76 1.99
CA SER A 84 -11.85 -6.80 2.07
C SER A 84 -12.99 -6.55 1.06
N LEU A 85 -13.44 -5.30 0.93
CA LEU A 85 -14.44 -4.92 -0.05
C LEU A 85 -13.92 -5.09 -1.49
N ALA A 86 -12.69 -4.66 -1.77
CA ALA A 86 -12.08 -4.80 -3.08
C ALA A 86 -11.93 -6.28 -3.48
N LYS A 87 -11.45 -7.11 -2.56
CA LYS A 87 -11.27 -8.55 -2.79
C LYS A 87 -12.58 -9.27 -3.06
N SER A 88 -13.61 -9.00 -2.26
CA SER A 88 -14.89 -9.72 -2.34
C SER A 88 -15.78 -9.24 -3.49
N ASN A 89 -15.80 -7.94 -3.80
CA ASN A 89 -16.73 -7.37 -4.77
C ASN A 89 -16.12 -7.21 -6.17
N PHE A 90 -14.82 -6.90 -6.26
CA PHE A 90 -14.16 -6.59 -7.54
C PHE A 90 -13.12 -7.64 -7.95
N LYS A 91 -12.82 -8.60 -7.08
CA LYS A 91 -11.86 -9.70 -7.33
C LYS A 91 -10.47 -9.22 -7.74
N VAL A 92 -10.02 -8.10 -7.16
CA VAL A 92 -8.67 -7.59 -7.40
C VAL A 92 -7.66 -8.65 -6.97
N ASN A 93 -6.78 -9.05 -7.87
CA ASN A 93 -5.85 -10.15 -7.64
C ASN A 93 -4.67 -9.78 -6.74
N THR A 94 -4.15 -8.57 -6.91
CA THR A 94 -2.97 -8.10 -6.16
C THR A 94 -3.37 -6.93 -5.28
N ILE A 95 -3.39 -7.17 -3.97
CA ILE A 95 -3.71 -6.15 -2.98
C ILE A 95 -2.50 -6.00 -2.05
N ILE A 96 -1.93 -4.80 -2.03
CA ILE A 96 -0.80 -4.43 -1.19
C ILE A 96 -1.31 -3.56 -0.06
N ASN A 97 -1.12 -3.99 1.18
CA ASN A 97 -1.59 -3.28 2.35
C ASN A 97 -0.43 -2.67 3.14
N ARG A 98 -0.52 -1.38 3.42
CA ARG A 98 0.27 -0.78 4.48
C ARG A 98 -0.30 -1.22 5.84
N ILE A 99 0.59 -1.68 6.73
CA ILE A 99 0.28 -1.94 8.12
C ILE A 99 1.07 -0.96 8.99
N ASN A 100 0.38 -0.25 9.86
CA ASN A 100 0.98 0.69 10.80
C ASN A 100 1.28 0.01 12.15
N ASN A 101 0.45 -0.95 12.57
CA ASN A 101 0.66 -1.71 13.79
C ASN A 101 0.69 -3.21 13.48
N MET A 102 1.81 -3.87 13.77
CA MET A 102 2.04 -5.30 13.50
C MET A 102 1.04 -6.23 14.21
N ASN A 103 0.37 -5.79 15.26
CA ASN A 103 -0.67 -6.59 15.91
C ASN A 103 -1.86 -6.91 14.98
N TYR A 104 -2.05 -6.15 13.92
CA TYR A 104 -3.10 -6.40 12.92
C TYR A 104 -2.66 -7.36 11.81
N SER A 105 -1.37 -7.68 11.67
CA SER A 105 -0.85 -8.51 10.56
C SER A 105 -1.58 -9.84 10.46
N LYS A 106 -1.77 -10.51 11.59
CA LYS A 106 -2.47 -11.79 11.66
C LYS A 106 -3.91 -11.72 11.09
N ALA A 107 -4.64 -10.65 11.39
CA ALA A 107 -6.01 -10.48 10.86
C ALA A 107 -6.00 -10.34 9.33
N PHE A 108 -5.03 -9.64 8.76
CA PHE A 108 -4.87 -9.53 7.31
C PHE A 108 -4.51 -10.89 6.68
N GLU A 109 -3.54 -11.60 7.24
CA GLU A 109 -3.08 -12.91 6.77
C GLU A 109 -4.21 -13.96 6.78
N GLU A 110 -4.97 -14.05 7.88
CA GLU A 110 -6.13 -14.96 8.01
C GLU A 110 -7.23 -14.67 6.98
N ASN A 111 -7.30 -13.43 6.46
CA ASN A 111 -8.21 -13.05 5.39
C ASN A 111 -7.58 -13.13 3.99
N GLY A 112 -6.39 -13.71 3.89
CA GLY A 112 -5.70 -13.98 2.64
C GLY A 112 -5.11 -12.73 1.97
N PHE A 113 -4.63 -11.77 2.78
CA PHE A 113 -3.82 -10.64 2.32
C PHE A 113 -2.36 -10.92 2.62
N ASP A 114 -1.63 -11.39 1.62
CA ASP A 114 -0.25 -11.85 1.78
C ASP A 114 0.79 -10.72 1.64
N ILE A 115 0.43 -9.62 0.98
CA ILE A 115 1.36 -8.51 0.75
C ILE A 115 1.09 -7.41 1.76
N LEU A 116 1.85 -7.46 2.85
CA LEU A 116 1.75 -6.54 3.97
C LEU A 116 3.07 -5.78 4.13
N ILE A 117 3.01 -4.45 4.09
CA ILE A 117 4.18 -3.59 4.24
C ILE A 117 4.06 -2.78 5.53
N ASN A 118 4.94 -3.07 6.49
CA ASN A 118 5.08 -2.26 7.69
C ASN A 118 6.29 -1.33 7.52
N VAL A 119 6.04 -0.01 7.55
CA VAL A 119 7.07 1.01 7.29
C VAL A 119 8.16 0.97 8.36
N GLU A 120 7.80 0.82 9.63
CA GLU A 120 8.77 0.79 10.73
C GLU A 120 9.68 -0.44 10.63
N SER A 121 9.10 -1.60 10.38
CA SER A 121 9.89 -2.84 10.18
C SER A 121 10.78 -2.77 8.95
N SER A 122 10.32 -2.12 7.88
CA SER A 122 11.13 -1.93 6.66
C SER A 122 12.34 -1.03 6.92
N ILE A 123 12.14 0.07 7.65
CA ILE A 123 13.23 0.98 8.05
C ILE A 123 14.22 0.24 8.96
N LEU A 124 13.74 -0.50 9.96
CA LEU A 124 14.60 -1.26 10.87
C LEU A 124 15.44 -2.30 10.10
N LYS A 125 14.82 -3.04 9.17
CA LYS A 125 15.56 -3.99 8.33
C LYS A 125 16.64 -3.31 7.49
N SER A 126 16.34 -2.16 6.90
CA SER A 126 17.33 -1.38 6.14
C SER A 126 18.49 -0.94 7.02
N ILE A 127 18.21 -0.43 8.23
CA ILE A 127 19.26 -0.05 9.20
C ILE A 127 20.09 -1.27 9.61
N GLU A 128 19.47 -2.40 9.91
CA GLU A 128 20.15 -3.64 10.26
C GLU A 128 21.07 -4.14 9.13
N GLN A 129 20.62 -4.07 7.90
CA GLN A 129 21.43 -4.45 6.72
C GLN A 129 22.67 -3.57 6.61
N GLU A 130 22.52 -2.25 6.68
CA GLU A 130 23.64 -1.31 6.60
C GLU A 130 24.60 -1.44 7.79
N THR A 131 24.10 -1.64 9.00
CA THR A 131 24.92 -1.79 10.20
C THR A 131 25.61 -3.15 10.29
N SER A 132 25.03 -4.21 9.76
CA SER A 132 25.67 -5.53 9.73
C SER A 132 26.91 -5.57 8.83
N ILE A 133 27.00 -4.69 7.85
CA ILE A 133 28.20 -4.51 7.01
C ILE A 133 29.31 -3.82 7.79
N LEU A 134 28.97 -3.00 8.80
CA LEU A 134 29.92 -2.17 9.55
C LEU A 134 30.36 -2.80 10.88
N ALA A 135 29.67 -3.79 11.41
CA ALA A 135 29.96 -4.39 12.71
C ALA A 135 29.84 -5.92 12.68
N PRO A 136 30.95 -6.67 12.90
CA PRO A 136 30.93 -8.14 12.95
C PRO A 136 30.40 -8.71 14.28
N TRP A 137 29.43 -8.06 14.90
CA TRP A 137 28.83 -8.57 16.15
C TRP A 137 27.50 -9.27 15.79
N PRO A 138 27.28 -10.51 16.30
CA PRO A 138 25.96 -11.13 16.15
C PRO A 138 24.96 -10.37 17.03
N ILE A 139 24.19 -9.48 16.43
CA ILE A 139 23.01 -8.90 17.08
C ILE A 139 22.07 -10.07 17.35
N ALA A 140 21.76 -10.28 18.63
CA ALA A 140 20.89 -11.36 19.08
C ALA A 140 19.62 -11.37 18.22
N LYS A 141 19.32 -12.52 17.61
CA LYS A 141 18.13 -12.75 16.82
C LYS A 141 16.90 -12.39 17.65
N LEU A 142 16.35 -11.20 17.44
CA LEU A 142 14.97 -10.94 17.81
C LEU A 142 14.15 -11.95 17.03
N GLN A 143 13.46 -12.85 17.73
CA GLN A 143 12.59 -13.86 17.15
C GLN A 143 11.45 -13.15 16.43
N THR A 144 11.65 -12.85 15.15
CA THR A 144 10.59 -12.47 14.23
C THR A 144 10.12 -13.75 13.57
N ASN A 145 8.83 -14.01 13.68
CA ASN A 145 8.14 -15.05 12.92
C ASN A 145 8.53 -14.97 11.44
N PRO A 146 8.84 -16.08 10.77
CA PRO A 146 9.29 -16.05 9.38
C PRO A 146 8.13 -15.66 8.47
N LEU A 147 7.98 -14.38 8.20
CA LEU A 147 7.22 -13.89 7.06
C LEU A 147 8.00 -14.27 5.79
N LYS A 148 7.29 -14.84 4.81
CA LYS A 148 7.85 -15.23 3.52
C LYS A 148 8.63 -14.04 2.93
N GLU A 149 9.91 -14.25 2.70
CA GLU A 149 10.78 -13.28 2.04
C GLU A 149 10.32 -13.06 0.60
N ILE A 150 9.82 -11.87 0.32
CA ILE A 150 9.71 -11.41 -1.07
C ILE A 150 11.05 -10.77 -1.40
N ILE A 151 11.91 -11.53 -2.06
CA ILE A 151 13.19 -11.04 -2.58
C ILE A 151 12.90 -10.22 -3.84
N PHE A 152 13.03 -8.92 -3.76
CA PHE A 152 13.14 -8.08 -4.95
C PHE A 152 14.57 -8.19 -5.48
N HIS A 153 14.74 -8.87 -6.61
CA HIS A 153 15.98 -8.79 -7.39
C HIS A 153 15.87 -7.54 -8.26
N PHE A 154 16.81 -6.62 -8.07
CA PHE A 154 17.06 -5.51 -8.99
C PHE A 154 17.94 -5.95 -10.15
#